data_1e6aa2c22174148b77857834e0ce82e3
#
_entry.id   1e6aa2c22174148b77857834e0ce82e3
#
_cell.length_a   1.000
_cell.length_b   1.000
_cell.length_c   1.000
_cell.angle_alpha   90.00
_cell.angle_beta   90.00
_cell.angle_gamma   90.00
#
_symmetry.space_group_name_H-M   'P 1'
#
loop_
_entity.id
_entity.type
_entity.pdbx_description
1 polymer ?
#
loop_
_entity_poly.entity_id
_entity_poly.type
_entity_poly.pdbx_seq_one_letter_code
_entity_poly.pdbx_strand_id
1 'polypeptide(L)'
;HDFGPSFQIYIPKEDMPVYGERLKHRLATLPKTFQGFGARVESQYGDDRVGVFTIEDFYRKFTAAEGVPDTLSHWRQIPENALSTVTNGEVFFDNYGEFTRIREELKKGYPEDVRLKKIAARLMKMAQSGQYNFPRCNKRKEYVASRLALSEFMSVSMSLVYLLNHAYRPYYKWVHRGLLDLPILGQNAYDKMQRLSVLSLEKDSREMEWIIEEFCVACVEELKAQGLTSSSEAFLLAQGPEVLKRIQEPALRNSNPWVE
;
A
#
# COMPACT_ATOMS: atom_id res chain seq x y z
N HIS A 1 16.31 5.23 0.61
CA HIS A 1 17.71 5.48 0.40
C HIS A 1 18.03 6.83 -0.21
N ASP A 2 17.21 7.35 -1.10
CA ASP A 2 17.45 8.63 -1.73
C ASP A 2 16.53 9.66 -1.09
N PHE A 3 17.07 10.49 -0.24
CA PHE A 3 16.38 11.65 0.34
C PHE A 3 16.29 12.83 -0.63
N GLY A 4 16.80 12.66 -1.88
CA GLY A 4 16.69 13.69 -2.91
C GLY A 4 15.26 13.74 -3.47
N PRO A 5 14.64 14.92 -3.53
CA PRO A 5 13.33 15.08 -4.15
C PRO A 5 13.41 14.74 -5.64
N SER A 6 12.43 14.01 -6.14
CA SER A 6 12.23 13.83 -7.56
C SER A 6 11.39 14.99 -8.06
N PHE A 7 11.81 15.66 -9.13
CA PHE A 7 11.10 16.75 -9.76
C PHE A 7 10.64 16.33 -11.16
N GLN A 8 9.35 16.38 -11.40
CA GLN A 8 8.74 15.95 -12.65
C GLN A 8 7.84 17.07 -13.20
N ILE A 9 7.85 17.22 -14.53
CA ILE A 9 6.97 18.13 -15.26
C ILE A 9 5.99 17.28 -16.04
N TYR A 10 4.71 17.57 -15.90
CA TYR A 10 3.63 16.90 -16.64
C TYR A 10 2.95 17.90 -17.55
N ILE A 11 2.75 17.52 -18.81
CA ILE A 11 2.07 18.33 -19.82
C ILE A 11 1.02 17.50 -20.56
N PRO A 12 -0.02 18.12 -21.14
CA PRO A 12 -0.96 17.43 -22.01
C PRO A 12 -0.24 16.74 -23.17
N LYS A 13 -0.78 15.64 -23.66
CA LYS A 13 -0.17 14.84 -24.74
C LYS A 13 0.00 15.64 -26.02
N GLU A 14 -0.95 16.49 -26.37
CA GLU A 14 -0.92 17.37 -27.53
C GLU A 14 0.22 18.41 -27.46
N ASP A 15 0.65 18.79 -26.28
CA ASP A 15 1.70 19.76 -26.05
C ASP A 15 3.11 19.16 -26.11
N MET A 16 3.24 17.83 -25.99
CA MET A 16 4.53 17.15 -25.97
C MET A 16 5.37 17.38 -27.24
N PRO A 17 4.82 17.30 -28.47
CA PRO A 17 5.60 17.58 -29.68
C PRO A 17 6.13 19.02 -29.78
N VAL A 18 5.43 19.98 -29.17
CA VAL A 18 5.76 21.41 -29.25
C VAL A 18 6.73 21.82 -28.15
N TYR A 19 6.50 21.40 -26.92
CA TYR A 19 7.20 21.88 -25.73
C TYR A 19 8.14 20.84 -25.08
N GLY A 20 7.95 19.56 -25.35
CA GLY A 20 8.62 18.46 -24.62
C GLY A 20 10.15 18.60 -24.63
N GLU A 21 10.78 18.70 -25.80
CA GLU A 21 12.24 18.81 -25.92
C GLU A 21 12.77 20.11 -25.31
N ARG A 22 12.06 21.21 -25.46
CA ARG A 22 12.43 22.49 -24.86
C ARG A 22 12.41 22.45 -23.34
N LEU A 23 11.41 21.81 -22.76
CA LEU A 23 11.28 21.62 -21.30
C LEU A 23 12.36 20.66 -20.77
N LYS A 24 12.63 19.56 -21.46
CA LYS A 24 13.73 18.64 -21.11
C LYS A 24 15.08 19.37 -21.10
N HIS A 25 15.36 20.14 -22.15
CA HIS A 25 16.58 20.94 -22.21
C HIS A 25 16.66 21.94 -21.03
N ARG A 26 15.55 22.63 -20.73
CA ARG A 26 15.50 23.57 -19.61
C ARG A 26 15.72 22.87 -18.28
N LEU A 27 15.11 21.70 -18.06
CA LEU A 27 15.29 20.90 -16.86
C LEU A 27 16.75 20.47 -16.67
N ALA A 28 17.42 20.07 -17.74
CA ALA A 28 18.83 19.67 -17.73
C ALA A 28 19.79 20.84 -17.41
N THR A 29 19.38 22.08 -17.63
CA THR A 29 20.18 23.29 -17.35
C THR A 29 19.95 23.85 -15.94
N LEU A 30 19.06 23.28 -15.14
CA LEU A 30 18.86 23.70 -13.75
C LEU A 30 20.11 23.46 -12.91
N PRO A 31 20.33 24.27 -11.86
CA PRO A 31 21.43 24.05 -10.92
C PRO A 31 21.43 22.63 -10.36
N LYS A 32 22.61 21.99 -10.35
CA LYS A 32 22.76 20.63 -9.79
C LYS A 32 22.65 20.58 -8.27
N THR A 33 22.68 21.71 -7.60
CA THR A 33 22.53 21.84 -6.15
C THR A 33 21.66 23.04 -5.83
N PHE A 34 20.82 22.89 -4.82
CA PHE A 34 20.01 23.98 -4.27
C PHE A 34 20.00 23.89 -2.75
N GLN A 35 20.37 24.95 -2.05
CA GLN A 35 20.46 24.99 -0.58
C GLN A 35 21.25 23.82 0.04
N GLY A 36 22.31 23.36 -0.61
CA GLY A 36 23.14 22.25 -0.15
C GLY A 36 22.62 20.86 -0.50
N PHE A 37 21.45 20.75 -1.12
CA PHE A 37 20.89 19.49 -1.59
C PHE A 37 21.23 19.30 -3.06
N GLY A 38 21.72 18.09 -3.41
CA GLY A 38 21.97 17.71 -4.79
C GLY A 38 20.66 17.43 -5.55
N ALA A 39 20.60 17.86 -6.81
CA ALA A 39 19.55 17.42 -7.69
C ALA A 39 19.66 15.91 -7.90
N ARG A 40 18.50 15.22 -7.88
CA ARG A 40 18.48 13.80 -8.21
C ARG A 40 18.86 13.60 -9.67
N VAL A 41 19.82 12.71 -9.90
CA VAL A 41 20.18 12.23 -11.23
C VAL A 41 19.40 10.95 -11.48
N GLU A 42 18.85 10.83 -12.67
CA GLU A 42 18.21 9.58 -13.11
C GLU A 42 19.20 8.43 -13.08
N SER A 43 18.76 7.25 -12.61
CA SER A 43 19.63 6.09 -12.57
C SER A 43 19.91 5.59 -13.99
N GLN A 44 21.02 4.90 -14.19
CA GLN A 44 21.38 4.28 -15.47
C GLN A 44 20.31 3.28 -16.00
N TYR A 45 19.35 2.90 -15.15
CA TYR A 45 18.25 2.00 -15.50
C TYR A 45 16.97 2.73 -15.93
N GLY A 46 17.02 4.07 -16.09
CA GLY A 46 15.87 4.86 -16.55
C GLY A 46 14.65 4.69 -15.67
N ASP A 47 14.71 5.24 -14.43
CA ASP A 47 13.63 5.07 -13.47
C ASP A 47 12.51 6.13 -13.59
N ASP A 48 12.57 7.00 -14.62
CA ASP A 48 11.61 8.07 -14.93
C ASP A 48 11.21 8.93 -13.70
N ARG A 49 12.17 9.16 -12.81
CA ARG A 49 11.92 9.91 -11.58
C ARG A 49 12.17 11.41 -11.73
N VAL A 50 12.86 11.79 -12.79
CA VAL A 50 13.11 13.18 -13.16
C VAL A 50 12.86 13.29 -14.65
N GLY A 51 12.08 14.26 -15.09
CA GLY A 51 11.86 14.44 -16.53
C GLY A 51 10.58 15.19 -16.86
N VAL A 52 10.26 15.15 -18.15
CA VAL A 52 9.03 15.72 -18.73
C VAL A 52 8.22 14.58 -19.30
N PHE A 53 7.00 14.45 -18.87
CA PHE A 53 6.10 13.35 -19.19
C PHE A 53 4.74 13.89 -19.62
N THR A 54 3.96 13.07 -20.34
CA THR A 54 2.54 13.38 -20.49
C THR A 54 1.75 12.95 -19.26
N ILE A 55 0.65 13.63 -18.95
CA ILE A 55 -0.25 13.29 -17.85
C ILE A 55 -0.76 11.86 -18.04
N GLU A 56 -1.20 11.54 -19.26
CA GLU A 56 -1.78 10.25 -19.61
C GLU A 56 -0.76 9.10 -19.48
N ASP A 57 0.47 9.28 -19.99
CA ASP A 57 1.50 8.25 -19.93
C ASP A 57 1.95 7.99 -18.51
N PHE A 58 2.01 9.02 -17.66
CA PHE A 58 2.28 8.85 -16.24
C PHE A 58 1.24 7.97 -15.56
N TYR A 59 -0.04 8.30 -15.68
CA TYR A 59 -1.09 7.49 -15.05
C TYR A 59 -1.16 6.10 -15.67
N ARG A 60 -1.08 5.97 -17.00
CA ARG A 60 -1.09 4.68 -17.70
C ARG A 60 0.02 3.74 -17.23
N LYS A 61 1.22 4.27 -16.98
CA LYS A 61 2.36 3.49 -16.47
C LYS A 61 2.07 2.82 -15.13
N PHE A 62 1.38 3.50 -14.24
CA PHE A 62 1.14 3.01 -12.87
C PHE A 62 -0.22 2.34 -12.69
N THR A 63 -1.24 2.82 -13.36
CA THR A 63 -2.62 2.38 -13.14
C THR A 63 -3.23 1.64 -14.33
N ALA A 64 -2.49 1.51 -15.43
CA ALA A 64 -2.99 1.00 -16.71
C ALA A 64 -4.20 1.77 -17.27
N ALA A 65 -4.46 2.99 -16.76
CA ALA A 65 -5.48 3.93 -17.23
C ALA A 65 -4.85 5.30 -17.48
N GLU A 66 -5.43 6.08 -18.37
CA GLU A 66 -4.97 7.47 -18.63
C GLU A 66 -5.42 8.47 -17.56
N GLY A 67 -6.12 7.97 -16.54
CA GLY A 67 -6.65 8.77 -15.44
C GLY A 67 -7.18 7.89 -14.31
N VAL A 68 -8.36 8.22 -13.79
CA VAL A 68 -9.03 7.44 -12.75
C VAL A 68 -9.57 6.14 -13.35
N PRO A 69 -9.33 4.97 -12.73
CA PRO A 69 -9.93 3.71 -13.17
C PRO A 69 -11.46 3.75 -13.13
N ASP A 70 -12.11 3.22 -14.15
CA ASP A 70 -13.56 3.31 -14.38
C ASP A 70 -14.37 2.12 -13.84
N THR A 71 -13.71 0.99 -13.56
CA THR A 71 -14.38 -0.24 -13.08
C THR A 71 -13.77 -0.79 -11.80
N LEU A 72 -14.57 -1.48 -10.97
CA LEU A 72 -14.09 -2.16 -9.77
C LEU A 72 -13.03 -3.21 -10.10
N SER A 73 -13.17 -3.90 -11.25
CA SER A 73 -12.18 -4.88 -11.72
C SER A 73 -10.83 -4.24 -11.98
N HIS A 74 -10.82 -3.06 -12.61
CA HIS A 74 -9.60 -2.32 -12.85
C HIS A 74 -8.92 -1.88 -11.55
N TRP A 75 -9.68 -1.26 -10.62
CA TRP A 75 -9.19 -0.87 -9.30
C TRP A 75 -8.54 -2.03 -8.53
N ARG A 76 -9.08 -3.24 -8.63
CA ARG A 76 -8.54 -4.44 -7.97
C ARG A 76 -7.18 -4.85 -8.49
N GLN A 77 -6.95 -4.68 -9.79
CA GLN A 77 -5.74 -5.13 -10.47
C GLN A 77 -4.55 -4.18 -10.26
N ILE A 78 -4.80 -2.94 -9.87
CA ILE A 78 -3.72 -1.97 -9.65
C ILE A 78 -2.97 -2.32 -8.37
N PRO A 79 -1.62 -2.47 -8.43
CA PRO A 79 -0.81 -2.66 -7.25
C PRO A 79 -0.95 -1.49 -6.26
N GLU A 80 -1.07 -1.77 -4.96
CA GLU A 80 -1.24 -0.73 -3.92
C GLU A 80 -0.14 0.33 -3.98
N ASN A 81 1.11 -0.10 -4.16
CA ASN A 81 2.24 0.81 -4.24
C ASN A 81 2.24 1.69 -5.51
N ALA A 82 1.56 1.28 -6.58
CA ALA A 82 1.38 2.11 -7.77
C ALA A 82 0.43 3.28 -7.46
N LEU A 83 -0.71 3.01 -6.80
CA LEU A 83 -1.63 4.04 -6.32
C LEU A 83 -0.97 4.97 -5.31
N SER A 84 -0.19 4.42 -4.37
CA SER A 84 0.61 5.24 -3.46
C SER A 84 1.60 6.15 -4.21
N THR A 85 2.20 5.67 -5.30
CA THR A 85 3.16 6.45 -6.09
C THR A 85 2.49 7.62 -6.81
N VAL A 86 1.34 7.40 -7.45
CA VAL A 86 0.64 8.46 -8.21
C VAL A 86 -0.08 9.48 -7.33
N THR A 87 -0.24 9.19 -6.05
CA THR A 87 -0.84 10.10 -5.06
C THR A 87 0.18 10.73 -4.11
N ASN A 88 1.45 10.34 -4.20
CA ASN A 88 2.54 10.83 -3.37
C ASN A 88 3.05 12.21 -3.83
N GLY A 89 3.80 12.88 -2.97
CA GLY A 89 4.45 14.17 -3.27
C GLY A 89 3.48 15.36 -3.29
N GLU A 90 3.96 16.50 -3.76
CA GLU A 90 3.25 17.77 -3.80
C GLU A 90 3.16 18.29 -5.23
N VAL A 91 2.01 18.88 -5.57
CA VAL A 91 1.79 19.57 -6.84
C VAL A 91 2.07 21.06 -6.60
N PHE A 92 3.18 21.57 -7.13
CA PHE A 92 3.57 22.95 -6.93
C PHE A 92 2.85 23.91 -7.89
N PHE A 93 2.43 23.40 -9.05
CA PHE A 93 1.82 24.22 -10.08
C PHE A 93 1.01 23.35 -11.05
N ASP A 94 -0.26 23.69 -11.24
CA ASP A 94 -1.17 23.03 -12.20
C ASP A 94 -2.28 24.01 -12.64
N ASN A 95 -1.99 24.84 -13.62
CA ASN A 95 -2.95 25.84 -14.12
C ASN A 95 -4.16 25.23 -14.86
N TYR A 96 -3.96 24.08 -15.50
CA TYR A 96 -5.01 23.39 -16.22
C TYR A 96 -5.91 22.59 -15.27
N GLY A 97 -5.39 22.24 -14.09
CA GLY A 97 -6.10 21.50 -13.06
C GLY A 97 -6.34 20.01 -13.37
N GLU A 98 -5.89 19.53 -14.52
CA GLU A 98 -6.16 18.13 -14.92
C GLU A 98 -5.41 17.12 -14.10
N PHE A 99 -4.09 17.31 -13.91
CA PHE A 99 -3.28 16.44 -13.06
C PHE A 99 -3.82 16.41 -11.64
N THR A 100 -4.12 17.59 -11.08
CA THR A 100 -4.68 17.75 -9.74
C THR A 100 -6.04 17.06 -9.63
N ARG A 101 -6.93 17.23 -10.60
CA ARG A 101 -8.26 16.58 -10.61
C ARG A 101 -8.16 15.06 -10.54
N ILE A 102 -7.33 14.45 -11.39
CA ILE A 102 -7.13 12.99 -11.38
C ILE A 102 -6.54 12.54 -10.04
N ARG A 103 -5.53 13.26 -9.57
CA ARG A 103 -4.85 12.94 -8.31
C ARG A 103 -5.79 13.02 -7.10
N GLU A 104 -6.60 14.05 -6.99
CA GLU A 104 -7.55 14.21 -5.88
C GLU A 104 -8.65 13.15 -5.91
N GLU A 105 -9.11 12.72 -7.08
CA GLU A 105 -10.00 11.56 -7.18
C GLU A 105 -9.34 10.27 -6.69
N LEU A 106 -8.11 10.00 -7.10
CA LEU A 106 -7.36 8.83 -6.62
C LEU A 106 -7.10 8.89 -5.11
N LYS A 107 -6.86 10.07 -4.54
CA LYS A 107 -6.63 10.26 -3.09
C LYS A 107 -7.86 9.96 -2.22
N LYS A 108 -9.05 9.88 -2.79
CA LYS A 108 -10.24 9.43 -2.05
C LYS A 108 -10.14 7.97 -1.58
N GLY A 109 -9.16 7.23 -2.08
CA GLY A 109 -8.95 5.83 -1.75
C GLY A 109 -9.62 4.87 -2.74
N TYR A 110 -9.64 3.59 -2.39
CA TYR A 110 -10.34 2.57 -3.16
C TYR A 110 -11.85 2.78 -3.12
N PRO A 111 -12.60 2.45 -4.19
CA PRO A 111 -14.03 2.19 -4.07
C PRO A 111 -14.30 1.22 -2.91
N GLU A 112 -15.33 1.48 -2.11
CA GLU A 112 -15.55 0.76 -0.85
C GLU A 112 -15.60 -0.76 -1.03
N ASP A 113 -16.27 -1.26 -2.04
CA ASP A 113 -16.35 -2.69 -2.32
C ASP A 113 -14.98 -3.33 -2.62
N VAL A 114 -14.08 -2.60 -3.27
CA VAL A 114 -12.70 -3.04 -3.51
C VAL A 114 -11.90 -3.02 -2.22
N ARG A 115 -12.05 -1.98 -1.40
CA ARG A 115 -11.41 -1.88 -0.08
C ARG A 115 -11.81 -3.05 0.81
N LEU A 116 -13.10 -3.32 0.92
CA LEU A 116 -13.64 -4.43 1.71
C LEU A 116 -13.15 -5.78 1.21
N LYS A 117 -13.08 -5.97 -0.11
CA LYS A 117 -12.55 -7.19 -0.70
C LYS A 117 -11.08 -7.42 -0.33
N LYS A 118 -10.27 -6.36 -0.40
CA LYS A 118 -8.86 -6.41 0.00
C LYS A 118 -8.72 -6.68 1.51
N ILE A 119 -9.50 -6.02 2.36
CA ILE A 119 -9.54 -6.27 3.81
C ILE A 119 -9.83 -7.74 4.09
N ALA A 120 -10.88 -8.30 3.49
CA ALA A 120 -11.25 -9.71 3.69
C ALA A 120 -10.07 -10.64 3.32
N ALA A 121 -9.43 -10.43 2.17
CA ALA A 121 -8.29 -11.23 1.75
C ALA A 121 -7.08 -11.10 2.71
N ARG A 122 -6.83 -9.90 3.25
CA ARG A 122 -5.77 -9.69 4.26
C ARG A 122 -6.06 -10.45 5.55
N LEU A 123 -7.29 -10.41 6.05
CA LEU A 123 -7.69 -11.13 7.26
C LEU A 123 -7.50 -12.64 7.10
N MET A 124 -7.90 -13.21 5.95
CA MET A 124 -7.71 -14.62 5.64
C MET A 124 -6.23 -15.02 5.66
N LYS A 125 -5.38 -14.20 5.00
CA LYS A 125 -3.94 -14.43 4.93
C LYS A 125 -3.25 -14.25 6.29
N MET A 126 -3.66 -13.27 7.09
CA MET A 126 -3.15 -13.08 8.47
C MET A 126 -3.47 -14.28 9.35
N ALA A 127 -4.71 -14.77 9.31
CA ALA A 127 -5.11 -15.96 10.06
C ALA A 127 -4.25 -17.17 9.66
N GLN A 128 -4.10 -17.40 8.36
CA GLN A 128 -3.35 -18.53 7.85
C GLN A 128 -1.86 -18.45 8.20
N SER A 129 -1.25 -17.31 7.93
CA SER A 129 0.21 -17.15 8.11
C SER A 129 0.60 -17.02 9.57
N GLY A 130 -0.04 -16.09 10.31
CA GLY A 130 0.30 -15.78 11.69
C GLY A 130 -0.31 -16.72 12.70
N GLN A 131 -1.65 -16.82 12.74
CA GLN A 131 -2.34 -17.55 13.80
C GLN A 131 -2.28 -19.09 13.61
N TYR A 132 -2.19 -19.57 12.36
CA TYR A 132 -2.22 -21.00 12.08
C TYR A 132 -0.85 -21.59 11.72
N ASN A 133 -0.19 -21.09 10.67
CA ASN A 133 1.03 -21.71 10.16
C ASN A 133 2.26 -21.41 11.02
N PHE A 134 2.45 -20.17 11.46
CA PHE A 134 3.62 -19.77 12.24
C PHE A 134 3.83 -20.67 13.49
N PRO A 135 2.88 -20.82 14.43
CA PRO A 135 3.07 -21.64 15.61
C PRO A 135 3.30 -23.13 15.29
N ARG A 136 2.65 -23.65 14.25
CA ARG A 136 2.78 -25.05 13.84
C ARG A 136 4.15 -25.36 13.25
N CYS A 137 4.65 -24.49 12.40
CA CYS A 137 5.99 -24.63 11.81
C CYS A 137 7.05 -24.49 12.88
N ASN A 138 6.92 -23.49 13.77
CA ASN A 138 7.87 -23.24 14.81
C ASN A 138 7.96 -24.39 15.83
N LYS A 139 6.82 -24.94 16.25
CA LYS A 139 6.75 -26.14 17.12
C LYS A 139 7.45 -27.36 16.52
N ARG A 140 7.47 -27.47 15.18
CA ARG A 140 8.15 -28.55 14.46
C ARG A 140 9.62 -28.25 14.17
N LYS A 141 10.11 -27.09 14.57
CA LYS A 141 11.46 -26.58 14.28
C LYS A 141 11.74 -26.39 12.79
N GLU A 142 10.70 -26.20 11.99
CA GLU A 142 10.76 -25.86 10.57
C GLU A 142 11.00 -24.35 10.43
N TYR A 143 12.19 -23.89 10.82
CA TYR A 143 12.49 -22.46 10.98
C TYR A 143 12.41 -21.65 9.69
N VAL A 144 12.72 -22.25 8.53
CA VAL A 144 12.55 -21.57 7.24
C VAL A 144 11.06 -21.32 6.97
N ALA A 145 10.21 -22.32 7.14
CA ALA A 145 8.76 -22.17 6.97
C ALA A 145 8.17 -21.20 7.99
N SER A 146 8.64 -21.23 9.26
CA SER A 146 8.23 -20.26 10.29
C SER A 146 8.60 -18.83 9.89
N ARG A 147 9.79 -18.59 9.36
CA ARG A 147 10.23 -17.28 8.92
C ARG A 147 9.40 -16.76 7.73
N LEU A 148 9.10 -17.63 6.77
CA LEU A 148 8.23 -17.29 5.65
C LEU A 148 6.81 -16.95 6.11
N ALA A 149 6.23 -17.76 7.00
CA ALA A 149 4.91 -17.52 7.58
C ALA A 149 4.86 -16.18 8.34
N LEU A 150 5.88 -15.90 9.17
CA LEU A 150 6.00 -14.64 9.90
C LEU A 150 6.15 -13.44 8.95
N SER A 151 6.98 -13.56 7.92
CA SER A 151 7.18 -12.48 6.95
C SER A 151 5.90 -12.16 6.18
N GLU A 152 5.14 -13.18 5.77
CA GLU A 152 3.83 -13.01 5.16
C GLU A 152 2.84 -12.33 6.12
N PHE A 153 2.75 -12.79 7.38
CA PHE A 153 1.92 -12.16 8.41
C PHE A 153 2.24 -10.69 8.56
N MET A 154 3.52 -10.35 8.76
CA MET A 154 3.94 -8.95 8.92
C MET A 154 3.58 -8.10 7.70
N SER A 155 3.82 -8.62 6.51
CA SER A 155 3.53 -7.90 5.25
C SER A 155 2.04 -7.61 5.06
N VAL A 156 1.18 -8.63 5.28
CA VAL A 156 -0.27 -8.46 5.09
C VAL A 156 -0.91 -7.67 6.23
N SER A 157 -0.38 -7.78 7.47
CA SER A 157 -0.82 -6.98 8.62
C SER A 157 -0.61 -5.49 8.38
N MET A 158 0.58 -5.10 7.93
CA MET A 158 0.84 -3.70 7.57
C MET A 158 -0.09 -3.22 6.46
N SER A 159 -0.31 -4.03 5.41
CA SER A 159 -1.26 -3.68 4.34
C SER A 159 -2.69 -3.51 4.86
N LEU A 160 -3.15 -4.36 5.80
CA LEU A 160 -4.46 -4.20 6.44
C LEU A 160 -4.59 -2.84 7.14
N VAL A 161 -3.56 -2.41 7.87
CA VAL A 161 -3.58 -1.11 8.57
C VAL A 161 -3.75 0.05 7.59
N TYR A 162 -3.07 0.03 6.43
CA TYR A 162 -3.30 1.03 5.37
C TYR A 162 -4.75 1.02 4.89
N LEU A 163 -5.32 -0.14 4.61
CA LEU A 163 -6.71 -0.27 4.16
C LEU A 163 -7.72 0.22 5.21
N LEU A 164 -7.48 -0.01 6.50
CA LEU A 164 -8.32 0.50 7.59
C LEU A 164 -8.28 2.03 7.69
N ASN A 165 -7.20 2.65 7.25
CA ASN A 165 -7.02 4.10 7.18
C ASN A 165 -7.40 4.71 5.82
N HIS A 166 -8.03 3.97 4.90
CA HIS A 166 -8.33 4.41 3.53
C HIS A 166 -7.10 4.90 2.76
N ALA A 167 -5.91 4.39 3.10
CA ALA A 167 -4.64 4.78 2.52
C ALA A 167 -4.07 3.67 1.61
N TYR A 168 -3.23 4.05 0.67
CA TYR A 168 -2.52 3.11 -0.19
C TYR A 168 -1.20 2.70 0.44
N ARG A 169 -0.96 1.40 0.52
CA ARG A 169 0.31 0.85 0.98
C ARG A 169 1.45 1.27 0.05
N PRO A 170 2.50 1.90 0.56
CA PRO A 170 3.65 2.25 -0.26
C PRO A 170 4.53 1.03 -0.60
N TYR A 171 5.58 1.26 -1.37
CA TYR A 171 6.59 0.24 -1.69
C TYR A 171 7.20 -0.35 -0.41
N TYR A 172 7.52 -1.63 -0.43
CA TYR A 172 7.86 -2.42 0.77
C TYR A 172 8.92 -1.80 1.69
N LYS A 173 9.87 -1.03 1.15
CA LYS A 173 10.91 -0.33 1.96
C LYS A 173 10.35 0.74 2.89
N TRP A 174 9.19 1.30 2.57
CA TRP A 174 8.57 2.40 3.27
C TRP A 174 7.36 2.01 4.07
N VAL A 175 6.81 0.80 3.84
CA VAL A 175 5.56 0.37 4.42
C VAL A 175 5.57 0.42 5.96
N HIS A 176 6.66 -0.02 6.59
CA HIS A 176 6.77 0.00 8.05
C HIS A 176 6.88 1.42 8.59
N ARG A 177 7.74 2.26 8.00
CA ARG A 177 7.90 3.64 8.45
C ARG A 177 6.62 4.46 8.26
N GLY A 178 5.92 4.29 7.16
CA GLY A 178 4.69 5.01 6.87
C GLY A 178 3.50 4.65 7.78
N LEU A 179 3.59 3.58 8.59
CA LEU A 179 2.60 3.28 9.62
C LEU A 179 2.48 4.41 10.65
N LEU A 180 3.58 5.12 10.95
CA LEU A 180 3.60 6.21 11.92
C LEU A 180 2.70 7.39 11.52
N ASP A 181 2.38 7.52 10.24
CA ASP A 181 1.50 8.57 9.72
C ASP A 181 0.00 8.17 9.77
N LEU A 182 -0.30 6.95 10.21
CA LEU A 182 -1.65 6.38 10.21
C LEU A 182 -2.29 6.44 11.60
N PRO A 183 -3.44 7.13 11.77
CA PRO A 183 -4.08 7.26 13.08
C PRO A 183 -4.68 5.95 13.62
N ILE A 184 -5.15 5.06 12.73
CA ILE A 184 -5.82 3.81 13.13
C ILE A 184 -4.78 2.68 13.15
N LEU A 185 -4.48 2.14 14.31
CA LEU A 185 -3.53 1.04 14.56
C LEU A 185 -2.10 1.28 14.05
N GLY A 186 -1.77 2.46 13.52
CA GLY A 186 -0.47 2.73 12.91
C GLY A 186 0.70 2.54 13.87
N GLN A 187 0.69 3.24 15.01
CA GLN A 187 1.72 3.10 16.04
C GLN A 187 1.76 1.67 16.62
N ASN A 188 0.59 1.08 16.88
CA ASN A 188 0.50 -0.30 17.42
C ASN A 188 1.16 -1.31 16.44
N ALA A 189 0.83 -1.22 15.16
CA ALA A 189 1.44 -2.06 14.14
C ALA A 189 2.93 -1.82 13.99
N TYR A 190 3.36 -0.54 14.02
CA TYR A 190 4.78 -0.19 13.94
C TYR A 190 5.58 -0.88 15.04
N ASP A 191 5.18 -0.73 16.30
CA ASP A 191 5.91 -1.29 17.44
C ASP A 191 5.93 -2.83 17.42
N LYS A 192 4.79 -3.46 17.12
CA LYS A 192 4.68 -4.92 17.06
C LYS A 192 5.50 -5.52 15.91
N MET A 193 5.45 -4.95 14.71
CA MET A 193 6.25 -5.44 13.59
C MET A 193 7.75 -5.21 13.84
N GLN A 194 8.12 -4.08 14.44
CA GLN A 194 9.50 -3.83 14.88
C GLN A 194 9.95 -4.90 15.88
N ARG A 195 9.13 -5.20 16.88
CA ARG A 195 9.47 -6.22 17.88
C ARG A 195 9.60 -7.61 17.27
N LEU A 196 8.63 -8.03 16.44
CA LEU A 196 8.68 -9.32 15.74
C LEU A 196 9.93 -9.48 14.84
N SER A 197 10.45 -8.40 14.29
CA SER A 197 11.61 -8.43 13.39
C SER A 197 12.91 -8.80 14.06
N VAL A 198 13.04 -8.57 15.36
CA VAL A 198 14.27 -8.77 16.14
C VAL A 198 14.25 -10.01 17.04
N LEU A 199 13.08 -10.62 17.24
CA LEU A 199 12.92 -11.81 18.08
C LEU A 199 13.46 -13.08 17.42
N SER A 200 13.97 -14.00 18.27
CA SER A 200 14.49 -15.29 17.87
C SER A 200 13.37 -16.33 17.78
N LEU A 201 13.24 -17.00 16.63
CA LEU A 201 12.30 -18.11 16.45
C LEU A 201 12.49 -19.24 17.47
N GLU A 202 13.72 -19.47 17.88
CA GLU A 202 14.07 -20.55 18.79
C GLU A 202 13.79 -20.21 20.26
N LYS A 203 14.12 -18.97 20.66
CA LYS A 203 14.06 -18.55 22.07
C LYS A 203 12.78 -17.85 22.45
N ASP A 204 12.22 -17.07 21.54
CA ASP A 204 11.18 -16.09 21.85
C ASP A 204 9.83 -16.44 21.21
N SER A 205 9.64 -17.71 20.80
CA SER A 205 8.45 -18.13 20.04
C SER A 205 7.12 -17.81 20.74
N ARG A 206 7.07 -17.97 22.07
CA ARG A 206 5.85 -17.65 22.85
C ARG A 206 5.52 -16.17 22.86
N GLU A 207 6.55 -15.32 22.93
CA GLU A 207 6.37 -13.87 22.83
C GLU A 207 5.86 -13.49 21.43
N MET A 208 6.43 -14.10 20.39
CA MET A 208 6.01 -13.87 19.01
C MET A 208 4.55 -14.28 18.78
N GLU A 209 4.15 -15.45 19.26
CA GLU A 209 2.75 -15.92 19.20
C GLU A 209 1.82 -14.96 19.93
N TRP A 210 2.20 -14.51 21.12
CA TRP A 210 1.41 -13.54 21.88
C TRP A 210 1.25 -12.21 21.15
N ILE A 211 2.32 -11.66 20.56
CA ILE A 211 2.27 -10.42 19.79
C ILE A 211 1.33 -10.57 18.58
N ILE A 212 1.38 -11.71 17.89
CA ILE A 212 0.51 -12.01 16.74
C ILE A 212 -0.95 -12.00 17.18
N GLU A 213 -1.28 -12.74 18.25
CA GLU A 213 -2.67 -12.85 18.73
C GLU A 213 -3.20 -11.50 19.26
N GLU A 214 -2.38 -10.76 20.00
CA GLU A 214 -2.76 -9.44 20.50
C GLU A 214 -3.03 -8.45 19.35
N PHE A 215 -2.22 -8.50 18.29
CA PHE A 215 -2.45 -7.68 17.12
C PHE A 215 -3.74 -8.08 16.38
N CYS A 216 -4.01 -9.38 16.26
CA CYS A 216 -5.24 -9.88 15.66
C CYS A 216 -6.49 -9.42 16.43
N VAL A 217 -6.44 -9.45 17.77
CA VAL A 217 -7.52 -8.93 18.62
C VAL A 217 -7.74 -7.44 18.37
N ALA A 218 -6.67 -6.63 18.33
CA ALA A 218 -6.78 -5.21 18.03
C ALA A 218 -7.41 -4.93 16.65
N CYS A 219 -7.08 -5.76 15.64
CA CYS A 219 -7.72 -5.68 14.33
C CYS A 219 -9.23 -5.99 14.39
N VAL A 220 -9.66 -6.99 15.17
CA VAL A 220 -11.09 -7.31 15.33
C VAL A 220 -11.85 -6.16 15.98
N GLU A 221 -11.28 -5.53 17.02
CA GLU A 221 -11.91 -4.38 17.67
C GLU A 221 -12.04 -3.20 16.69
N GLU A 222 -11.04 -2.96 15.87
CA GLU A 222 -11.12 -1.90 14.84
C GLU A 222 -12.15 -2.24 13.75
N LEU A 223 -12.23 -3.50 13.30
CA LEU A 223 -13.27 -3.92 12.34
C LEU A 223 -14.68 -3.68 12.90
N LYS A 224 -14.89 -3.90 14.21
CA LYS A 224 -16.16 -3.58 14.88
C LYS A 224 -16.41 -2.08 14.93
N ALA A 225 -15.40 -1.29 15.29
CA ALA A 225 -15.50 0.16 15.36
C ALA A 225 -15.90 0.77 13.99
N GLN A 226 -15.39 0.20 12.90
CA GLN A 226 -15.78 0.59 11.54
C GLN A 226 -17.11 -0.05 11.06
N GLY A 227 -17.76 -0.88 11.87
CA GLY A 227 -19.00 -1.58 11.49
C GLY A 227 -18.82 -2.67 10.41
N LEU A 228 -17.59 -3.16 10.22
CA LEU A 228 -17.26 -4.16 9.20
C LEU A 228 -17.57 -5.59 9.66
N THR A 229 -17.62 -5.83 10.96
CA THR A 229 -18.00 -7.11 11.56
C THR A 229 -18.83 -6.91 12.83
N SER A 230 -19.64 -7.88 13.18
CA SER A 230 -20.27 -8.02 14.49
C SER A 230 -19.72 -9.20 15.30
N SER A 231 -18.85 -9.98 14.68
CA SER A 231 -18.24 -11.18 15.31
C SER A 231 -17.14 -10.76 16.31
N SER A 232 -17.10 -11.45 17.45
CA SER A 232 -16.02 -11.33 18.44
C SER A 232 -14.95 -12.40 18.31
N GLU A 233 -15.03 -13.23 17.26
CA GLU A 233 -14.06 -14.30 17.03
C GLU A 233 -12.67 -13.72 16.77
N ALA A 234 -11.70 -14.07 17.62
CA ALA A 234 -10.33 -13.57 17.50
C ALA A 234 -9.54 -14.21 16.36
N PHE A 235 -9.96 -15.40 15.91
CA PHE A 235 -9.37 -16.05 14.75
C PHE A 235 -9.84 -15.38 13.45
N LEU A 236 -8.94 -14.63 12.82
CA LEU A 236 -9.27 -13.74 11.70
C LEU A 236 -9.86 -14.47 10.48
N LEU A 237 -9.69 -15.80 10.39
CA LEU A 237 -10.32 -16.59 9.33
C LEU A 237 -11.85 -16.44 9.31
N ALA A 238 -12.47 -16.26 10.47
CA ALA A 238 -13.90 -16.03 10.59
C ALA A 238 -14.32 -14.62 10.17
N GLN A 239 -13.41 -13.65 10.28
CA GLN A 239 -13.70 -12.24 9.99
C GLN A 239 -13.76 -11.94 8.49
N GLY A 240 -12.96 -12.62 7.67
CA GLY A 240 -12.97 -12.40 6.22
C GLY A 240 -14.36 -12.55 5.58
N PRO A 241 -15.10 -13.66 5.79
CA PRO A 241 -16.47 -13.81 5.32
C PRO A 241 -17.45 -12.76 5.86
N GLU A 242 -17.27 -12.30 7.11
CA GLU A 242 -18.13 -11.26 7.69
C GLU A 242 -17.95 -9.91 6.96
N VAL A 243 -16.71 -9.53 6.66
CA VAL A 243 -16.43 -8.33 5.88
C VAL A 243 -17.00 -8.44 4.46
N LEU A 244 -16.90 -9.61 3.81
CA LEU A 244 -17.46 -9.81 2.46
C LEU A 244 -18.98 -9.55 2.40
N LYS A 245 -19.73 -9.84 3.47
CA LYS A 245 -21.19 -9.58 3.52
C LYS A 245 -21.54 -8.10 3.37
N ARG A 246 -20.59 -7.19 3.62
CA ARG A 246 -20.78 -5.73 3.51
C ARG A 246 -20.62 -5.22 2.08
N ILE A 247 -20.04 -6.01 1.17
CA ILE A 247 -19.84 -5.66 -0.23
C ILE A 247 -21.19 -5.57 -0.95
N GLN A 248 -21.43 -4.49 -1.69
CA GLN A 248 -22.66 -4.26 -2.42
C GLN A 248 -22.67 -5.02 -3.76
N GLU A 249 -21.54 -5.02 -4.49
CA GLU A 249 -21.40 -5.70 -5.77
C GLU A 249 -21.46 -7.23 -5.61
N PRO A 250 -22.51 -7.92 -6.13
CA PRO A 250 -22.70 -9.34 -5.90
C PRO A 250 -21.53 -10.21 -6.42
N ALA A 251 -20.92 -9.85 -7.54
CA ALA A 251 -19.81 -10.59 -8.11
C ALA A 251 -18.59 -10.56 -7.19
N LEU A 252 -18.31 -9.43 -6.54
CA LEU A 252 -17.24 -9.32 -5.55
C LEU A 252 -17.58 -10.02 -4.24
N ARG A 253 -18.79 -9.81 -3.74
CA ARG A 253 -19.27 -10.42 -2.48
C ARG A 253 -19.19 -11.94 -2.51
N ASN A 254 -19.54 -12.56 -3.63
CA ASN A 254 -19.58 -14.02 -3.79
C ASN A 254 -18.25 -14.60 -4.30
N SER A 255 -17.25 -13.77 -4.52
CA SER A 255 -15.95 -14.24 -5.01
C SER A 255 -15.12 -14.88 -3.89
N ASN A 256 -14.08 -15.64 -4.28
CA ASN A 256 -13.19 -16.31 -3.34
C ASN A 256 -12.59 -15.32 -2.31
N PRO A 257 -12.79 -15.52 -1.00
CA PRO A 257 -12.31 -14.59 0.04
C PRO A 257 -10.79 -14.46 0.10
N TRP A 258 -10.03 -15.40 -0.42
CA TRP A 258 -8.57 -15.40 -0.42
C TRP A 258 -7.94 -14.54 -1.51
N VAL A 259 -8.72 -14.19 -2.51
CA VAL A 259 -8.27 -13.45 -3.71
C VAL A 259 -8.78 -12.01 -3.66
N GLU A 260 -7.90 -11.08 -3.95
CA GLU A 260 -8.20 -9.65 -4.05
C GLU A 260 -8.95 -9.31 -5.33
#